data_47915031a3adc8f13ef9fb178c745cee
#
_entry.id   47915031a3adc8f13ef9fb178c745cee
#
_cell.length_a   1.000
_cell.length_b   1.000
_cell.length_c   1.000
_cell.angle_alpha   90.00
_cell.angle_beta   90.00
_cell.angle_gamma   90.00
#
_symmetry.space_group_name_H-M   'P 1'
#
loop_
_entity.id
_entity.type
_entity.pdbx_description
1 polymer ?
#
loop_
_entity_poly.entity_id
_entity_poly.type
_entity_poly.pdbx_seq_one_letter_code
_entity_poly.pdbx_strand_id
1 'polypeptide(L)'
;MPAISFGQLTQEKVIIFDLKNEINPAATRITQKAVSRANEEKASLILVHMNTYGGYVTDADSIRTTLLNTDIPVYVFIDNNAASAGALISLACDKIYMRKGASIGATTVVNGDGAKAPDKYQSYMRKQMRSTAESQGYDTLINGTDTTYTYR
;
A
#
# COMPACT_ATOMS: atom_id res chain seq x y z
N MET A 1 -27.63 -39.09 24.10
CA MET A 1 -26.32 -38.44 24.24
C MET A 1 -26.20 -37.38 23.13
N PRO A 2 -26.17 -36.09 23.44
CA PRO A 2 -25.93 -35.10 22.40
C PRO A 2 -24.45 -35.16 21.98
N ALA A 3 -24.21 -35.26 20.70
CA ALA A 3 -22.88 -35.19 20.13
C ALA A 3 -22.34 -33.75 20.29
N ILE A 4 -21.26 -33.57 21.02
CA ILE A 4 -20.54 -32.30 21.11
C ILE A 4 -19.75 -32.17 19.80
N SER A 5 -20.26 -31.32 18.90
CA SER A 5 -19.53 -30.93 17.71
C SER A 5 -18.38 -30.00 18.14
N PHE A 6 -17.16 -30.49 18.12
CA PHE A 6 -15.98 -29.65 18.23
C PHE A 6 -15.89 -28.85 16.93
N GLY A 7 -16.26 -27.58 16.97
CA GLY A 7 -15.99 -26.66 15.88
C GLY A 7 -14.48 -26.65 15.62
N GLN A 8 -14.10 -27.05 14.42
CA GLN A 8 -12.73 -26.95 13.95
C GLN A 8 -12.36 -25.46 13.97
N LEU A 9 -11.45 -25.06 14.86
CA LEU A 9 -10.83 -23.75 14.83
C LEU A 9 -10.03 -23.67 13.52
N THR A 10 -10.59 -23.01 12.52
CA THR A 10 -9.85 -22.72 11.29
C THR A 10 -8.77 -21.72 11.67
N GLN A 11 -7.52 -22.16 11.64
CA GLN A 11 -6.37 -21.29 11.87
C GLN A 11 -6.30 -20.28 10.71
N GLU A 12 -6.62 -19.02 11.00
CA GLU A 12 -6.48 -17.95 10.02
C GLU A 12 -5.00 -17.72 9.71
N LYS A 13 -4.67 -17.71 8.43
CA LYS A 13 -3.31 -17.44 7.94
C LYS A 13 -3.18 -15.99 7.54
N VAL A 14 -2.11 -15.36 7.98
CA VAL A 14 -1.73 -14.00 7.59
C VAL A 14 -0.36 -14.04 6.94
N ILE A 15 -0.25 -13.50 5.75
CA ILE A 15 1.04 -13.30 5.09
C ILE A 15 1.55 -11.91 5.42
N ILE A 16 2.72 -11.83 6.03
CA ILE A 16 3.37 -10.56 6.39
C ILE A 16 4.63 -10.40 5.55
N PHE A 17 4.82 -9.24 4.95
CA PHE A 17 6.06 -8.92 4.26
C PHE A 17 6.48 -7.46 4.48
N ASP A 18 7.79 -7.23 4.36
CA ASP A 18 8.40 -5.93 4.58
C ASP A 18 8.55 -5.16 3.26
N LEU A 19 8.08 -3.90 3.24
CA LEU A 19 8.48 -2.87 2.29
C LEU A 19 9.28 -1.80 3.05
N LYS A 20 10.52 -2.12 3.32
CA LYS A 20 11.51 -1.26 3.98
C LYS A 20 12.57 -0.85 2.96
N ASN A 21 13.16 0.33 3.16
CA ASN A 21 14.13 0.92 2.25
C ASN A 21 13.50 1.45 0.94
N GLU A 22 14.25 1.43 -0.15
CA GLU A 22 13.83 1.98 -1.43
C GLU A 22 12.81 1.09 -2.16
N ILE A 23 11.79 1.72 -2.73
CA ILE A 23 10.86 1.04 -3.64
C ILE A 23 11.51 0.89 -5.01
N ASN A 24 11.85 -0.35 -5.35
CA ASN A 24 12.65 -0.74 -6.51
C ASN A 24 12.20 -2.11 -7.03
N PRO A 25 12.81 -2.67 -8.12
CA PRO A 25 12.42 -3.97 -8.66
C PRO A 25 12.47 -5.14 -7.67
N ALA A 26 13.30 -5.07 -6.62
CA ALA A 26 13.29 -6.10 -5.59
C ALA A 26 12.02 -6.02 -4.71
N ALA A 27 11.59 -4.79 -4.35
CA ALA A 27 10.34 -4.56 -3.64
C ALA A 27 9.12 -5.06 -4.44
N THR A 28 9.11 -4.82 -5.76
CA THR A 28 8.07 -5.34 -6.66
C THR A 28 8.01 -6.87 -6.62
N ARG A 29 9.16 -7.55 -6.74
CA ARG A 29 9.22 -9.01 -6.67
C ARG A 29 8.79 -9.59 -5.32
N ILE A 30 9.16 -8.92 -4.22
CA ILE A 30 8.75 -9.34 -2.87
C ILE A 30 7.22 -9.27 -2.75
N THR A 31 6.60 -8.18 -3.21
CA THR A 31 5.15 -8.00 -3.19
C THR A 31 4.44 -9.08 -4.01
N GLN A 32 4.89 -9.32 -5.23
CA GLN A 32 4.30 -10.35 -6.10
C GLN A 32 4.38 -11.75 -5.48
N LYS A 33 5.53 -12.09 -4.89
CA LYS A 33 5.70 -13.37 -4.16
C LYS A 33 4.79 -13.47 -2.95
N ALA A 34 4.63 -12.39 -2.19
CA ALA A 34 3.77 -12.37 -1.02
C ALA A 34 2.29 -12.61 -1.40
N VAL A 35 1.81 -11.94 -2.46
CA VAL A 35 0.46 -12.13 -2.98
C VAL A 35 0.26 -13.54 -3.55
N SER A 36 1.21 -14.07 -4.33
CA SER A 36 1.15 -15.45 -4.84
C SER A 36 1.05 -16.45 -3.69
N ARG A 37 1.92 -16.31 -2.70
CA ARG A 37 1.91 -17.16 -1.50
C ARG A 37 0.61 -17.06 -0.72
N ALA A 38 0.05 -15.86 -0.57
CA ALA A 38 -1.22 -15.66 0.10
C ALA A 38 -2.36 -16.41 -0.60
N ASN A 39 -2.39 -16.40 -1.92
CA ASN A 39 -3.36 -17.16 -2.72
C ASN A 39 -3.15 -18.68 -2.56
N GLU A 40 -1.91 -19.16 -2.71
CA GLU A 40 -1.57 -20.59 -2.58
C GLU A 40 -1.94 -21.15 -1.20
N GLU A 41 -1.65 -20.39 -0.15
CA GLU A 41 -1.91 -20.79 1.24
C GLU A 41 -3.33 -20.45 1.71
N LYS A 42 -4.16 -19.81 0.87
CA LYS A 42 -5.52 -19.35 1.20
C LYS A 42 -5.51 -18.47 2.45
N ALA A 43 -4.61 -17.50 2.48
CA ALA A 43 -4.50 -16.55 3.58
C ALA A 43 -5.76 -15.68 3.69
N SER A 44 -6.14 -15.33 4.91
CA SER A 44 -7.26 -14.43 5.20
C SER A 44 -6.87 -12.95 5.14
N LEU A 45 -5.56 -12.65 5.17
CA LEU A 45 -5.04 -11.29 5.21
C LEU A 45 -3.60 -11.24 4.71
N ILE A 46 -3.29 -10.16 3.99
CA ILE A 46 -1.92 -9.74 3.69
C ILE A 46 -1.61 -8.50 4.52
N LEU A 47 -0.51 -8.49 5.26
CA LEU A 47 -0.04 -7.34 6.03
C LEU A 47 1.28 -6.83 5.48
N VAL A 48 1.27 -5.61 4.98
CA VAL A 48 2.46 -4.89 4.52
C VAL A 48 3.07 -4.16 5.71
N HIS A 49 4.30 -4.48 6.08
CA HIS A 49 5.06 -3.72 7.07
C HIS A 49 5.91 -2.67 6.35
N MET A 50 5.51 -1.41 6.46
CA MET A 50 6.02 -0.30 5.65
C MET A 50 6.97 0.58 6.44
N ASN A 51 8.15 0.84 5.88
CA ASN A 51 9.04 1.91 6.31
C ASN A 51 9.94 2.35 5.14
N THR A 52 9.48 3.33 4.35
CA THR A 52 10.19 3.77 3.15
C THR A 52 10.12 5.28 2.94
N TYR A 53 11.16 5.83 2.37
CA TYR A 53 11.20 7.20 1.86
C TYR A 53 10.76 7.32 0.40
N GLY A 54 10.41 6.19 -0.24
CA GLY A 54 9.96 6.15 -1.62
C GLY A 54 10.89 5.37 -2.54
N GLY A 55 10.84 5.69 -3.82
CA GLY A 55 11.66 5.05 -4.86
C GLY A 55 11.09 5.27 -6.25
N TYR A 56 11.27 4.30 -7.13
CA TYR A 56 10.88 4.41 -8.54
C TYR A 56 9.37 4.41 -8.74
N VAL A 57 8.89 5.35 -9.56
CA VAL A 57 7.45 5.48 -9.88
C VAL A 57 6.90 4.22 -10.55
N THR A 58 7.67 3.60 -11.42
CA THR A 58 7.27 2.37 -12.15
C THR A 58 7.08 1.19 -11.21
N ASP A 59 7.95 1.05 -10.21
CA ASP A 59 7.85 -0.01 -9.21
C ASP A 59 6.71 0.25 -8.23
N ALA A 60 6.52 1.52 -7.83
CA ALA A 60 5.37 1.92 -7.03
C ALA A 60 4.04 1.60 -7.71
N ASP A 61 3.92 1.88 -9.01
CA ASP A 61 2.72 1.55 -9.79
C ASP A 61 2.50 0.05 -9.95
N SER A 62 3.57 -0.72 -10.16
CA SER A 62 3.52 -2.18 -10.24
C SER A 62 3.06 -2.80 -8.92
N ILE A 63 3.58 -2.33 -7.79
CA ILE A 63 3.18 -2.78 -6.44
C ILE A 63 1.72 -2.40 -6.19
N ARG A 64 1.36 -1.13 -6.42
CA ARG A 64 -0.02 -0.65 -6.30
C ARG A 64 -1.00 -1.53 -7.06
N THR A 65 -0.71 -1.78 -8.33
CA THR A 65 -1.56 -2.60 -9.20
C THR A 65 -1.67 -4.04 -8.70
N THR A 66 -0.57 -4.62 -8.23
CA THR A 66 -0.57 -5.97 -7.64
C THR A 66 -1.47 -6.05 -6.41
N LEU A 67 -1.42 -5.04 -5.52
CA LEU A 67 -2.23 -5.02 -4.31
C LEU A 67 -3.72 -4.74 -4.59
N LEU A 68 -4.03 -3.87 -5.57
CA LEU A 68 -5.41 -3.59 -5.97
C LEU A 68 -6.11 -4.79 -6.65
N ASN A 69 -5.35 -5.68 -7.26
CA ASN A 69 -5.91 -6.80 -8.04
C ASN A 69 -6.02 -8.12 -7.23
N THR A 70 -5.68 -8.11 -5.95
CA THR A 70 -5.89 -9.30 -5.10
C THR A 70 -7.27 -9.24 -4.43
N ASP A 71 -7.95 -10.39 -4.35
CA ASP A 71 -9.21 -10.53 -3.61
C ASP A 71 -8.98 -10.72 -2.09
N ILE A 72 -7.72 -10.93 -1.67
CA ILE A 72 -7.36 -11.08 -0.26
C ILE A 72 -7.23 -9.67 0.35
N PRO A 73 -7.87 -9.39 1.49
CA PRO A 73 -7.70 -8.12 2.17
C PRO A 73 -6.23 -7.77 2.42
N VAL A 74 -5.84 -6.53 2.10
CA VAL A 74 -4.47 -6.03 2.28
C VAL A 74 -4.48 -4.89 3.28
N TYR A 75 -3.77 -5.05 4.39
CA TYR A 75 -3.55 -3.99 5.36
C TYR A 75 -2.10 -3.53 5.32
N VAL A 76 -1.87 -2.26 5.59
CA VAL A 76 -0.52 -1.73 5.77
C VAL A 76 -0.34 -1.21 7.19
N PHE A 77 0.77 -1.57 7.80
CA PHE A 77 1.25 -0.97 9.05
C PHE A 77 2.48 -0.12 8.75
N ILE A 78 2.36 1.19 8.94
CA ILE A 78 3.43 2.15 8.74
C ILE A 78 4.19 2.31 10.06
N ASP A 79 5.44 1.84 10.06
CA ASP A 79 6.31 1.88 11.25
C ASP A 79 6.84 3.31 11.54
N ASN A 80 7.52 3.93 10.56
CA ASN A 80 7.99 5.32 10.69
C ASN A 80 7.57 6.18 9.49
N ASN A 81 7.83 5.71 8.26
CA ASN A 81 7.59 6.52 7.08
C ASN A 81 6.92 5.73 5.96
N ALA A 82 5.96 6.37 5.31
CA ALA A 82 5.43 5.98 4.02
C ALA A 82 5.46 7.21 3.11
N ALA A 83 6.67 7.62 2.72
CA ALA A 83 6.86 8.80 1.88
C ALA A 83 6.83 8.45 0.39
N SER A 84 6.37 9.39 -0.44
CA SER A 84 6.38 9.29 -1.91
C SER A 84 5.70 8.01 -2.41
N ALA A 85 6.45 7.10 -3.03
CA ALA A 85 5.95 5.78 -3.45
C ALA A 85 5.25 5.00 -2.31
N GLY A 86 5.75 5.12 -1.08
CA GLY A 86 5.13 4.49 0.09
C GLY A 86 3.71 4.98 0.36
N ALA A 87 3.44 6.27 0.16
CA ALA A 87 2.10 6.83 0.30
C ALA A 87 1.14 6.27 -0.77
N LEU A 88 1.57 6.22 -2.03
CA LEU A 88 0.78 5.63 -3.12
C LEU A 88 0.45 4.16 -2.87
N ILE A 89 1.44 3.37 -2.44
CA ILE A 89 1.26 1.96 -2.11
C ILE A 89 0.31 1.79 -0.92
N SER A 90 0.45 2.64 0.11
CA SER A 90 -0.44 2.58 1.28
C SER A 90 -1.91 2.84 0.92
N LEU A 91 -2.18 3.77 -0.01
CA LEU A 91 -3.53 4.03 -0.52
C LEU A 91 -4.13 2.85 -1.29
N ALA A 92 -3.31 1.93 -1.80
CA ALA A 92 -3.78 0.72 -2.46
C ALA A 92 -4.19 -0.40 -1.49
N CYS A 93 -3.97 -0.22 -0.21
CA CYS A 93 -4.35 -1.16 0.83
C CYS A 93 -5.75 -0.86 1.37
N ASP A 94 -6.48 -1.90 1.79
CA ASP A 94 -7.84 -1.76 2.32
C ASP A 94 -7.88 -0.99 3.65
N LYS A 95 -6.81 -1.08 4.45
CA LYS A 95 -6.69 -0.33 5.71
C LYS A 95 -5.25 0.11 5.96
N ILE A 96 -5.13 1.31 6.51
CA ILE A 96 -3.85 1.92 6.88
C ILE A 96 -3.78 2.05 8.40
N TYR A 97 -2.79 1.42 9.00
CA TYR A 97 -2.45 1.56 10.40
C TYR A 97 -1.09 2.24 10.53
N MET A 98 -0.94 3.10 11.50
CA MET A 98 0.30 3.86 11.70
C MET A 98 0.76 3.77 13.14
N ARG A 99 2.07 3.59 13.33
CA ARG A 99 2.68 3.79 14.65
C ARG A 99 2.49 5.25 15.09
N LYS A 100 2.39 5.48 16.37
CA LYS A 100 2.40 6.85 16.92
C LYS A 100 3.66 7.59 16.48
N GLY A 101 3.49 8.73 15.81
CA GLY A 101 4.58 9.55 15.28
C GLY A 101 5.04 9.17 13.87
N ALA A 102 4.47 8.13 13.26
CA ALA A 102 4.73 7.82 11.87
C ALA A 102 4.15 8.87 10.91
N SER A 103 4.71 8.97 9.72
CA SER A 103 4.29 9.92 8.68
C SER A 103 3.95 9.23 7.36
N ILE A 104 3.00 9.82 6.63
CA ILE A 104 2.60 9.41 5.28
C ILE A 104 2.45 10.64 4.40
N GLY A 105 2.91 10.59 3.15
CA GLY A 105 2.77 11.71 2.20
C GLY A 105 4.01 11.99 1.37
N ALA A 106 4.33 13.29 1.17
CA ALA A 106 5.49 13.76 0.42
C ALA A 106 5.59 13.19 -1.01
N THR A 107 4.51 13.30 -1.79
CA THR A 107 4.37 12.63 -3.11
C THR A 107 4.85 13.48 -4.29
N THR A 108 5.69 14.47 -4.06
CA THR A 108 6.33 15.23 -5.14
C THR A 108 7.25 14.34 -5.97
N VAL A 109 7.00 14.23 -7.27
CA VAL A 109 7.89 13.50 -8.18
C VAL A 109 9.16 14.30 -8.41
N VAL A 110 10.31 13.65 -8.24
CA VAL A 110 11.64 14.25 -8.48
C VAL A 110 12.38 13.46 -9.56
N ASN A 111 13.29 14.13 -10.25
CA ASN A 111 14.22 13.50 -11.18
C ASN A 111 15.35 12.80 -10.41
N GLY A 112 16.21 12.08 -11.12
CA GLY A 112 17.37 11.39 -10.52
C GLY A 112 18.40 12.29 -9.85
N ASP A 113 18.41 13.59 -10.17
CA ASP A 113 19.22 14.63 -9.53
C ASP A 113 18.54 15.29 -8.33
N GLY A 114 17.31 14.85 -7.97
CA GLY A 114 16.53 15.42 -6.87
C GLY A 114 15.72 16.68 -7.23
N ALA A 115 15.84 17.21 -8.44
CA ALA A 115 15.04 18.34 -8.89
C ALA A 115 13.57 17.93 -9.12
N LYS A 116 12.64 18.87 -8.87
CA LYS A 116 11.21 18.65 -9.12
C LYS A 116 10.98 18.30 -10.60
N ALA A 117 10.35 17.16 -10.84
CA ALA A 117 9.98 16.76 -12.20
C ALA A 117 8.93 17.70 -12.81
N PRO A 118 8.84 17.80 -14.17
CA PRO A 118 7.87 18.64 -14.84
C PRO A 118 6.42 18.40 -14.39
N ASP A 119 5.57 19.43 -14.50
CA ASP A 119 4.20 19.43 -13.98
C ASP A 119 3.32 18.29 -14.54
N LYS A 120 3.60 17.79 -15.74
CA LYS A 120 2.90 16.63 -16.29
C LYS A 120 3.06 15.38 -15.41
N TYR A 121 4.23 15.15 -14.82
CA TYR A 121 4.49 14.02 -13.91
C TYR A 121 3.84 14.24 -12.55
N GLN A 122 3.82 15.48 -12.06
CA GLN A 122 3.11 15.84 -10.83
C GLN A 122 1.59 15.62 -11.02
N SER A 123 1.05 16.03 -12.16
CA SER A 123 -0.37 15.85 -12.48
C SER A 123 -0.73 14.36 -12.61
N TYR A 124 0.15 13.56 -13.22
CA TYR A 124 -0.03 12.11 -13.32
C TYR A 124 -0.07 11.46 -11.94
N MET A 125 0.90 11.77 -11.08
CA MET A 125 0.94 11.22 -9.72
C MET A 125 -0.31 11.60 -8.91
N ARG A 126 -0.76 12.86 -8.97
CA ARG A 126 -2.00 13.28 -8.29
C ARG A 126 -3.22 12.51 -8.76
N LYS A 127 -3.35 12.27 -10.08
CA LYS A 127 -4.45 11.46 -10.63
C LYS A 127 -4.38 10.01 -10.15
N GLN A 128 -3.19 9.44 -10.15
CA GLN A 128 -2.95 8.07 -9.72
C GLN A 128 -3.29 7.87 -8.25
N MET A 129 -2.87 8.80 -7.37
CA MET A 129 -3.22 8.77 -5.96
C MET A 129 -4.72 8.90 -5.73
N ARG A 130 -5.38 9.84 -6.45
CA ARG A 130 -6.82 10.03 -6.36
C ARG A 130 -7.57 8.76 -6.77
N SER A 131 -7.30 8.22 -7.97
CA SER A 131 -7.99 7.03 -8.45
C SER A 131 -7.77 5.81 -7.55
N THR A 132 -6.57 5.69 -6.96
CA THR A 132 -6.25 4.62 -6.00
C THR A 132 -7.05 4.79 -4.72
N ALA A 133 -7.08 5.99 -4.14
CA ALA A 133 -7.85 6.28 -2.94
C ALA A 133 -9.35 6.03 -3.14
N GLU A 134 -9.91 6.53 -4.25
CA GLU A 134 -11.31 6.32 -4.60
C GLU A 134 -11.67 4.84 -4.77
N SER A 135 -10.79 4.05 -5.39
CA SER A 135 -11.00 2.61 -5.57
C SER A 135 -11.04 1.83 -4.25
N GLN A 136 -10.38 2.35 -3.22
CA GLN A 136 -10.37 1.77 -1.87
C GLN A 136 -11.39 2.43 -0.91
N GLY A 137 -12.26 3.29 -1.42
CA GLY A 137 -13.31 3.93 -0.63
C GLY A 137 -12.85 5.08 0.25
N TYR A 138 -11.66 5.64 0.01
CA TYR A 138 -11.23 6.87 0.67
C TYR A 138 -11.87 8.09 0.02
N ASP A 139 -12.35 9.02 0.83
CA ASP A 139 -12.77 10.33 0.34
C ASP A 139 -11.56 11.19 0.00
N THR A 140 -11.64 11.90 -1.12
CA THR A 140 -10.62 12.83 -1.56
C THR A 140 -11.10 14.25 -1.33
N LEU A 141 -10.45 14.98 -0.43
CA LEU A 141 -10.65 16.40 -0.25
C LEU A 141 -9.53 17.17 -0.96
N ILE A 142 -9.91 18.10 -1.82
CA ILE A 142 -8.97 18.99 -2.51
C ILE A 142 -9.08 20.35 -1.85
N ASN A 143 -8.00 20.77 -1.20
CA ASN A 143 -7.90 22.09 -0.58
C ASN A 143 -6.78 22.88 -1.24
N GLY A 144 -7.14 23.66 -2.27
CA GLY A 144 -6.16 24.36 -3.09
C GLY A 144 -5.25 23.41 -3.88
N THR A 145 -3.95 23.43 -3.60
CA THR A 145 -2.95 22.52 -4.19
C THR A 145 -2.74 21.23 -3.41
N ASP A 146 -3.25 21.17 -2.19
CA ASP A 146 -3.13 20.00 -1.32
C ASP A 146 -4.32 19.06 -1.48
N THR A 147 -4.02 17.77 -1.38
CA THR A 147 -5.03 16.71 -1.43
C THR A 147 -4.97 15.92 -0.14
N THR A 148 -6.08 15.85 0.56
CA THR A 148 -6.24 15.06 1.78
C THR A 148 -7.15 13.86 1.48
N TYR A 149 -6.79 12.70 1.99
CA TYR A 149 -7.55 11.46 1.86
C TYR A 149 -8.11 11.08 3.23
N THR A 150 -9.42 10.84 3.31
CA THR A 150 -10.09 10.38 4.52
C THR A 150 -10.84 9.08 4.23
N TYR A 151 -10.78 8.15 5.17
CA TYR A 151 -11.54 6.90 5.08
C TYR A 151 -13.01 7.15 5.41
N ARG A 152 -13.92 6.56 4.63
CA ARG A 152 -15.37 6.55 4.87
C ARG A 152 -15.77 5.52 5.91
#